data_ff62c1c316fec0406f14bad4a6c24bd0
#
_entry.id   ff62c1c316fec0406f14bad4a6c24bd0
#
_cell.length_a   1.000
_cell.length_b   1.000
_cell.length_c   1.000
_cell.angle_alpha   90.00
_cell.angle_beta   90.00
_cell.angle_gamma   90.00
#
_symmetry.space_group_name_H-M   'P 1'
#
loop_
_entity.id
_entity.type
_entity.pdbx_description
1 polymer ?
#
loop_
_entity_poly.entity_id
_entity_poly.type
_entity_poly.pdbx_seq_one_letter_code
_entity_poly.pdbx_strand_id
1 'polypeptide(L)'
;MIDLQTQQLVWERSIGTTNEIGPWGTRFRIPLPMGVPLQAGAVVTKGGLIFIGGTMDRYFRAFDITNGKELWRDYLPASSQATPMTYISPKTKRQIVIVTVPDQQRTFTRRSAKQQEPDPQGGHIIAYALPSE
;
A
#
# COMPACT_ATOMS: atom_id res chain seq x y z
N MET A 1 -9.67 -7.27 -10.78
CA MET A 1 -9.72 -6.34 -11.92
C MET A 1 -10.80 -6.78 -12.88
N ILE A 2 -11.57 -5.84 -13.37
CA ILE A 2 -12.68 -6.10 -14.30
C ILE A 2 -12.45 -5.25 -15.55
N ASP A 3 -12.64 -5.82 -16.71
CA ASP A 3 -12.67 -5.09 -17.97
C ASP A 3 -14.05 -4.44 -18.11
N LEU A 4 -14.08 -3.11 -18.24
CA LEU A 4 -15.34 -2.35 -18.30
C LEU A 4 -16.03 -2.46 -19.67
N GLN A 5 -15.32 -2.80 -20.73
CA GLN A 5 -15.93 -2.97 -22.06
C GLN A 5 -16.63 -4.32 -22.18
N THR A 6 -15.96 -5.38 -21.73
CA THR A 6 -16.49 -6.75 -21.80
C THR A 6 -17.27 -7.14 -20.54
N GLN A 7 -17.16 -6.37 -19.46
CA GLN A 7 -17.72 -6.66 -18.13
C GLN A 7 -17.25 -8.00 -17.54
N GLN A 8 -16.10 -8.48 -17.99
CA GLN A 8 -15.53 -9.75 -17.54
C GLN A 8 -14.47 -9.55 -16.48
N LEU A 9 -14.35 -10.53 -15.60
CA LEU A 9 -13.25 -10.61 -14.63
C LEU A 9 -11.96 -10.96 -15.39
N VAL A 10 -10.98 -10.07 -15.33
CA VAL A 10 -9.65 -10.31 -15.93
C VAL A 10 -8.79 -11.12 -14.97
N TRP A 11 -8.74 -10.70 -13.71
CA TRP A 11 -8.07 -11.41 -12.62
C TRP A 11 -8.58 -10.90 -11.26
N GLU A 12 -8.44 -11.74 -10.24
CA GLU A 12 -8.65 -11.35 -8.85
C GLU A 12 -7.46 -11.79 -7.98
N ARG A 13 -7.25 -11.09 -6.90
CA ARG A 13 -6.18 -11.39 -5.95
C ARG A 13 -6.52 -10.89 -4.56
N SER A 14 -6.28 -11.72 -3.55
CA SER A 14 -6.28 -11.29 -2.16
C SER A 14 -5.06 -10.43 -1.88
N ILE A 15 -5.27 -9.23 -1.31
CA ILE A 15 -4.20 -8.28 -0.99
C ILE A 15 -4.06 -8.19 0.52
N GLY A 16 -2.81 -8.31 1.00
CA GLY A 16 -2.47 -8.23 2.40
C GLY A 16 -2.40 -9.56 3.13
N THR A 17 -1.74 -9.53 4.26
CA THR A 17 -1.47 -10.69 5.10
C THR A 17 -1.96 -10.48 6.53
N THR A 18 -2.15 -11.55 7.26
CA THR A 18 -2.57 -11.52 8.68
C THR A 18 -1.46 -11.15 9.65
N ASN A 19 -0.28 -10.75 9.18
CA ASN A 19 0.88 -10.49 10.04
C ASN A 19 0.59 -9.53 11.20
N GLU A 20 -0.19 -8.47 10.93
CA GLU A 20 -0.55 -7.43 11.90
C GLU A 20 -1.96 -7.62 12.50
N ILE A 21 -2.73 -8.60 12.00
CA ILE A 21 -4.12 -8.83 12.39
C ILE A 21 -4.28 -10.27 12.85
N GLY A 22 -4.69 -10.45 14.08
CA GLY A 22 -5.12 -11.72 14.62
C GLY A 22 -6.48 -11.62 15.29
N PRO A 23 -7.07 -12.74 15.70
CA PRO A 23 -8.31 -12.78 16.47
C PRO A 23 -8.21 -11.86 17.70
N TRP A 24 -9.32 -11.19 18.02
CA TRP A 24 -9.45 -10.30 19.19
C TRP A 24 -8.42 -9.15 19.27
N GLY A 25 -7.86 -8.71 18.13
CA GLY A 25 -6.91 -7.61 18.06
C GLY A 25 -5.48 -7.99 18.47
N THR A 26 -5.16 -9.28 18.50
CA THR A 26 -3.79 -9.77 18.69
C THR A 26 -3.03 -9.70 17.34
N ARG A 27 -1.70 -9.66 17.39
CA ARG A 27 -0.87 -9.81 16.19
C ARG A 27 -0.62 -11.30 15.95
N PHE A 28 -1.09 -11.81 14.82
CA PHE A 28 -0.94 -13.23 14.51
C PHE A 28 0.49 -13.61 14.16
N ARG A 29 1.30 -12.64 13.67
CA ARG A 29 2.71 -12.80 13.28
C ARG A 29 2.99 -13.90 12.24
N ILE A 30 1.96 -14.51 11.71
CA ILE A 30 2.06 -15.48 10.60
C ILE A 30 1.51 -14.79 9.34
N PRO A 31 2.30 -14.59 8.30
CA PRO A 31 1.89 -13.84 7.10
C PRO A 31 1.04 -14.70 6.15
N LEU A 32 -0.13 -15.13 6.60
CA LEU A 32 -1.06 -15.86 5.73
C LEU A 32 -1.71 -14.89 4.74
N PRO A 33 -1.73 -15.19 3.43
CA PRO A 33 -2.32 -14.36 2.39
C PRO A 33 -3.86 -14.52 2.38
N MET A 34 -4.53 -13.98 3.38
CA MET A 34 -5.99 -14.10 3.51
C MET A 34 -6.76 -12.89 2.97
N GLY A 35 -6.05 -11.85 2.54
CA GLY A 35 -6.66 -10.55 2.28
C GLY A 35 -6.99 -9.80 3.57
N VAL A 36 -6.81 -8.50 3.55
CA VAL A 36 -7.11 -7.63 4.69
C VAL A 36 -7.88 -6.41 4.18
N PRO A 37 -8.66 -5.75 5.06
CA PRO A 37 -9.33 -4.52 4.67
C PRO A 37 -8.35 -3.52 4.04
N LEU A 38 -8.72 -2.98 2.88
CA LEU A 38 -7.98 -1.97 2.16
C LEU A 38 -8.58 -0.60 2.50
N GLN A 39 -7.74 0.33 2.95
CA GLN A 39 -8.18 1.67 3.39
C GLN A 39 -7.75 2.79 2.44
N ALA A 40 -6.94 2.47 1.43
CA ALA A 40 -6.47 3.42 0.43
C ALA A 40 -6.90 3.01 -0.97
N GLY A 41 -6.93 3.99 -1.88
CA GLY A 41 -7.12 3.73 -3.29
C GLY A 41 -5.85 3.22 -3.96
N ALA A 42 -5.96 2.96 -5.25
CA ALA A 42 -4.86 2.57 -6.12
C ALA A 42 -4.56 3.65 -7.15
N VAL A 43 -3.31 3.74 -7.61
CA VAL A 43 -2.92 4.52 -8.78
C VAL A 43 -2.41 3.59 -9.88
N VAL A 44 -2.90 3.81 -11.10
CA VAL A 44 -2.49 3.06 -12.29
C VAL A 44 -1.58 3.93 -13.13
N THR A 45 -0.50 3.35 -13.62
CA THR A 45 0.47 4.05 -14.48
C THR A 45 0.31 3.63 -15.94
N LYS A 46 0.72 4.51 -16.86
CA LYS A 46 0.75 4.19 -18.30
C LYS A 46 1.64 2.97 -18.61
N GLY A 47 2.66 2.70 -17.78
CA GLY A 47 3.54 1.55 -17.92
C GLY A 47 2.93 0.21 -17.46
N GLY A 48 1.63 0.17 -17.12
CA GLY A 48 0.94 -1.07 -16.74
C GLY A 48 1.15 -1.52 -15.31
N LEU A 49 1.57 -0.61 -14.42
CA LEU A 49 1.71 -0.90 -12.99
C LEU A 49 0.53 -0.33 -12.19
N ILE A 50 0.08 -1.08 -11.22
CA ILE A 50 -0.89 -0.66 -10.21
C ILE A 50 -0.17 -0.55 -8.88
N PHE A 51 -0.13 0.66 -8.28
CA PHE A 51 0.40 0.85 -6.94
C PHE A 51 -0.73 0.93 -5.93
N ILE A 52 -0.63 0.12 -4.87
CA ILE A 52 -1.62 0.03 -3.80
C ILE A 52 -0.91 0.08 -2.44
N GLY A 53 -1.39 0.95 -1.58
CA GLY A 53 -1.08 0.98 -0.16
C GLY A 53 -2.31 0.67 0.68
N GLY A 54 -2.26 0.96 1.97
CA GLY A 54 -3.44 0.94 2.86
C GLY A 54 -3.89 -0.43 3.34
N THR A 55 -3.08 -1.45 3.14
CA THR A 55 -3.28 -2.73 3.81
C THR A 55 -2.72 -2.68 5.24
N MET A 56 -3.38 -3.35 6.18
CA MET A 56 -2.98 -3.34 7.59
C MET A 56 -1.62 -4.01 7.84
N ASP A 57 -1.10 -4.78 6.90
CA ASP A 57 0.25 -5.37 6.95
C ASP A 57 1.36 -4.39 6.55
N ARG A 58 1.01 -3.11 6.34
CA ARG A 58 1.91 -1.97 6.08
C ARG A 58 2.74 -2.07 4.82
N TYR A 59 2.40 -2.93 3.85
CA TYR A 59 3.13 -2.97 2.60
C TYR A 59 2.55 -2.03 1.56
N PHE A 60 3.42 -1.28 0.91
CA PHE A 60 3.15 -0.59 -0.34
C PHE A 60 3.58 -1.51 -1.48
N ARG A 61 2.70 -1.76 -2.45
CA ARG A 61 2.89 -2.82 -3.45
C ARG A 61 2.70 -2.28 -4.85
N ALA A 62 3.45 -2.87 -5.79
CA ALA A 62 3.22 -2.69 -7.22
C ALA A 62 2.82 -4.04 -7.85
N PHE A 63 1.75 -4.00 -8.65
CA PHE A 63 1.23 -5.15 -9.38
C PHE A 63 1.25 -4.90 -10.88
N ASP A 64 1.43 -5.96 -11.64
CA ASP A 64 1.20 -5.97 -13.08
C ASP A 64 -0.30 -5.88 -13.37
N ILE A 65 -0.70 -4.91 -14.19
CA ILE A 65 -2.10 -4.68 -14.53
C ILE A 65 -2.71 -5.85 -15.33
N THR A 66 -1.91 -6.58 -16.07
CA THR A 66 -2.39 -7.62 -16.99
C THR A 66 -2.78 -8.92 -16.29
N ASN A 67 -2.07 -9.25 -15.20
CA ASN A 67 -2.18 -10.55 -14.54
C ASN A 67 -2.27 -10.51 -13.02
N GLY A 68 -2.17 -9.32 -12.42
CA GLY A 68 -2.22 -9.13 -10.97
C GLY A 68 -0.99 -9.68 -10.21
N LYS A 69 0.11 -10.01 -10.91
CA LYS A 69 1.34 -10.45 -10.25
C LYS A 69 1.96 -9.33 -9.45
N GLU A 70 2.29 -9.58 -8.18
CA GLU A 70 3.06 -8.65 -7.37
C GLU A 70 4.50 -8.63 -7.87
N LEU A 71 4.94 -7.45 -8.33
CA LEU A 71 6.27 -7.24 -8.89
C LEU A 71 7.24 -6.63 -7.88
N TRP A 72 6.70 -5.84 -6.94
CA TRP A 72 7.50 -5.15 -5.94
C TRP A 72 6.65 -4.82 -4.70
N ARG A 73 7.32 -4.74 -3.56
CA ARG A 73 6.73 -4.23 -2.31
C ARG A 73 7.78 -3.60 -1.43
N ASP A 74 7.34 -2.64 -0.62
CA ASP A 74 8.14 -2.00 0.43
C ASP A 74 7.34 -1.90 1.73
N TYR A 75 8.04 -1.98 2.86
CA TYR A 75 7.42 -1.95 4.17
C TYR A 75 7.38 -0.52 4.71
N LEU A 76 6.18 0.01 4.96
CA LEU A 76 5.97 1.36 5.45
C LEU A 76 6.01 1.44 6.99
N PRO A 77 6.37 2.61 7.56
CA PRO A 77 6.33 2.83 9.02
C PRO A 77 4.94 2.62 9.62
N ALA A 78 3.87 2.96 8.87
CA ALA A 78 2.48 2.69 9.21
C ALA A 78 1.69 2.39 7.95
N SER A 79 0.43 1.90 8.10
CA SER A 79 -0.47 1.69 6.96
C SER A 79 -0.83 3.03 6.31
N SER A 80 -0.60 3.17 5.01
CA SER A 80 -1.09 4.33 4.26
C SER A 80 -2.62 4.34 4.24
N GLN A 81 -3.22 5.52 4.36
CA GLN A 81 -4.67 5.69 4.30
C GLN A 81 -5.11 6.54 3.09
N ALA A 82 -4.15 7.08 2.37
CA ALA A 82 -4.40 7.91 1.20
C ALA A 82 -4.08 7.18 -0.10
N THR A 83 -4.82 7.51 -1.15
CA THR A 83 -4.50 7.05 -2.50
C THR A 83 -3.11 7.56 -2.91
N PRO A 84 -2.23 6.70 -3.40
CA PRO A 84 -0.95 7.12 -3.93
C PRO A 84 -1.12 8.08 -5.12
N MET A 85 -0.14 8.91 -5.38
CA MET A 85 -0.10 9.75 -6.57
C MET A 85 1.18 9.50 -7.37
N THR A 86 1.14 9.80 -8.67
CA THR A 86 2.33 9.73 -9.52
C THR A 86 2.43 10.96 -10.40
N TYR A 87 3.66 11.40 -10.66
CA TYR A 87 3.97 12.48 -11.59
C TYR A 87 5.33 12.28 -12.25
N ILE A 88 5.58 13.01 -13.33
CA ILE A 88 6.89 13.05 -13.98
C ILE A 88 7.61 14.32 -13.52
N SER A 89 8.79 14.15 -12.92
CA SER A 89 9.63 15.27 -12.49
C SER A 89 10.05 16.12 -13.71
N PRO A 90 9.76 17.41 -13.73
CA PRO A 90 10.15 18.26 -14.86
C PRO A 90 11.68 18.41 -15.01
N LYS A 91 12.41 18.28 -13.90
CA LYS A 91 13.88 18.39 -13.89
C LYS A 91 14.56 17.10 -14.35
N THR A 92 14.17 15.96 -13.78
CA THR A 92 14.87 14.69 -14.01
C THR A 92 14.19 13.81 -15.06
N LYS A 93 12.99 14.19 -15.52
CA LYS A 93 12.14 13.41 -16.45
C LYS A 93 11.79 12.00 -15.91
N ARG A 94 12.06 11.74 -14.65
CA ARG A 94 11.75 10.47 -13.99
C ARG A 94 10.33 10.47 -13.45
N GLN A 95 9.68 9.32 -13.53
CA GLN A 95 8.41 9.10 -12.86
C GLN A 95 8.66 8.94 -11.35
N ILE A 96 7.91 9.69 -10.57
CA ILE A 96 7.91 9.63 -9.11
C ILE A 96 6.55 9.09 -8.67
N VAL A 97 6.55 8.16 -7.73
CA VAL A 97 5.35 7.68 -7.05
C VAL A 97 5.43 8.11 -5.59
N ILE A 98 4.38 8.75 -5.11
CA ILE A 98 4.31 9.28 -3.73
C ILE A 98 3.22 8.57 -2.96
N VAL A 99 3.54 8.18 -1.74
CA VAL A 99 2.59 7.68 -0.74
C VAL A 99 2.71 8.46 0.55
N THR A 100 1.59 8.79 1.16
CA THR A 100 1.53 9.42 2.47
C THR A 100 1.26 8.37 3.53
N VAL A 101 2.01 8.44 4.63
CA VAL A 101 1.91 7.54 5.76
C VAL A 101 1.57 8.37 6.99
N PRO A 102 0.45 8.08 7.68
CA PRO A 102 0.07 8.82 8.87
C PRO A 102 1.02 8.54 10.03
N ASP A 103 0.99 9.39 11.04
CA ASP A 103 1.60 9.12 12.34
C ASP A 103 1.02 7.80 12.91
N GLN A 104 1.88 6.95 13.46
CA GLN A 104 1.52 5.63 13.98
C GLN A 104 0.39 5.65 15.01
N GLN A 105 0.15 6.77 15.69
CA GLN A 105 -0.93 6.91 16.67
C GLN A 105 -2.34 6.82 16.09
N ARG A 106 -2.51 7.03 14.79
CA ARG A 106 -3.82 7.05 14.12
C ARG A 106 -4.22 5.71 13.48
N THR A 107 -3.43 4.66 13.65
CA THR A 107 -3.79 3.34 13.15
C THR A 107 -4.96 2.76 13.95
N PHE A 108 -5.91 2.17 13.27
CA PHE A 108 -7.27 1.76 13.69
C PHE A 108 -7.39 0.85 14.94
N THR A 109 -6.32 0.39 15.52
CA THR A 109 -6.37 -0.44 16.72
C THR A 109 -6.40 0.44 17.98
N ARG A 110 -7.59 0.85 18.37
CA ARG A 110 -7.90 1.62 19.58
C ARG A 110 -7.24 1.07 20.86
N ARG A 111 -6.79 -0.18 20.87
CA ARG A 111 -6.06 -0.81 21.96
C ARG A 111 -4.54 -0.66 21.88
N SER A 112 -3.98 -0.52 20.69
CA SER A 112 -2.53 -0.29 20.50
C SER A 112 -2.11 1.17 20.72
N ALA A 113 -3.05 2.10 20.66
CA ALA A 113 -2.80 3.54 20.82
C ALA A 113 -2.26 3.93 22.22
N LYS A 114 -2.39 3.06 23.21
CA LYS A 114 -1.87 3.30 24.58
C LYS A 114 -0.39 2.94 24.78
N GLN A 115 0.27 2.34 23.79
CA GLN A 115 1.64 1.79 23.95
C GLN A 115 2.65 2.25 22.89
N GLN A 116 2.26 3.06 21.93
CA GLN A 116 3.22 3.64 20.99
C GLN A 116 3.39 5.11 21.31
N GLU A 117 4.63 5.49 21.68
CA GLU A 117 5.00 6.90 21.76
C GLU A 117 4.77 7.57 20.40
N PRO A 118 4.30 8.83 20.37
CA PRO A 118 4.15 9.56 19.12
C PRO A 118 5.48 9.57 18.38
N ASP A 119 5.43 9.33 17.06
CA ASP A 119 6.60 9.62 16.24
C ASP A 119 6.85 11.15 16.34
N PRO A 120 8.00 11.57 16.88
CA PRO A 120 8.31 12.99 17.03
C PRO A 120 8.34 13.75 15.69
N GLN A 121 8.41 13.04 14.57
CA GLN A 121 8.39 13.59 13.23
C GLN A 121 6.99 13.64 12.61
N GLY A 122 5.98 13.01 13.23
CA GLY A 122 4.62 12.95 12.71
C GLY A 122 4.47 12.01 11.51
N GLY A 123 3.55 12.34 10.59
CA GLY A 123 3.35 11.56 9.37
C GLY A 123 4.47 11.75 8.34
N HIS A 124 4.61 10.79 7.43
CA HIS A 124 5.67 10.79 6.40
C HIS A 124 5.09 10.92 5.00
N ILE A 125 5.83 11.59 4.12
CA ILE A 125 5.64 11.54 2.67
C ILE A 125 6.84 10.77 2.10
N ILE A 126 6.56 9.62 1.49
CA ILE A 126 7.59 8.75 0.93
C ILE A 126 7.48 8.80 -0.60
N ALA A 127 8.59 9.06 -1.25
CA ALA A 127 8.68 9.16 -2.71
C ALA A 127 9.59 8.06 -3.27
N TYR A 128 9.09 7.35 -4.26
CA TYR A 128 9.80 6.29 -4.96
C TYR A 128 10.08 6.70 -6.39
N ALA A 129 11.26 6.38 -6.87
CA ALA A 129 11.66 6.55 -8.26
C ALA A 129 12.53 5.37 -8.69
N LEU A 130 12.45 5.01 -9.98
CA LEU A 130 13.39 4.04 -10.52
C LEU A 130 14.83 4.60 -10.44
N PRO A 131 15.85 3.75 -10.25
CA PRO A 131 17.24 4.17 -10.34
C PRO A 131 17.51 4.90 -11.66
N SER A 132 18.45 5.85 -11.68
CA SER A 132 19.01 6.36 -12.93
C SER A 132 19.92 5.27 -13.50
N GLU A 133 19.76 4.98 -14.78
CA GLU A 133 20.75 4.21 -15.54
C GLU A 133 22.09 4.93 -15.59
#